data_a6e65431f959ce4106f003a85de089ba
#
_entry.id   a6e65431f959ce4106f003a85de089ba
#
_cell.length_a   1.000
_cell.length_b   1.000
_cell.length_c   1.000
_cell.angle_alpha   90.00
_cell.angle_beta   90.00
_cell.angle_gamma   90.00
#
_symmetry.space_group_name_H-M   'P 1'
#
loop_
_entity.id
_entity.type
_entity.pdbx_description
1 polymer ?
#
loop_
_entity_poly.entity_id
_entity_poly.type
_entity_poly.pdbx_seq_one_letter_code
_entity_poly.pdbx_strand_id
1 'polypeptide(L)'
;SSYNEIVPGHMNLDKIAEAVKAGVRAAGGTPILFPAIAVCDGIAMGHVGMKYSLVTRDLIADSTEAMAIAHQFDGLVMIPNCDKNVPGLLMAAARLNIPTIFVSGGPMLAGHLTDGRRTCLSHMFEAVGAYKAGTLDDDGVRNYEENACPSCGSCSGMYTANSMNCLTEALGMGLPGNGTIPAPYSARLRLAKHAGMQIMTLVEKNIRPRDIMTPAAFNNAETVDMALGCSTNTMLHLPAIAHEAGVTINLDHANEISAHTPNLCHLAPAGDTFMEDLDRA
;
A
#
# COMPACT_ATOMS: atom_id res chain seq x y z
N SER A 1 5.29 12.14 -2.51
CA SER A 1 4.01 11.70 -1.93
C SER A 1 2.95 11.61 -3.00
N SER A 2 2.06 10.67 -2.89
CA SER A 2 0.90 10.53 -3.76
C SER A 2 -0.38 11.17 -3.19
N TYR A 3 -0.25 12.11 -2.26
CA TYR A 3 -1.36 12.89 -1.75
C TYR A 3 -2.23 13.45 -2.89
N ASN A 4 -3.52 13.26 -2.79
CA ASN A 4 -4.55 13.93 -3.58
C ASN A 4 -5.89 13.88 -2.84
N GLU A 5 -6.86 14.70 -3.26
CA GLU A 5 -8.17 14.83 -2.63
C GLU A 5 -9.23 13.87 -3.24
N ILE A 6 -8.85 13.05 -4.24
CA ILE A 6 -9.75 12.14 -4.96
C ILE A 6 -9.79 10.76 -4.27
N VAL A 7 -8.61 10.23 -3.94
CA VAL A 7 -8.43 8.87 -3.45
C VAL A 7 -8.61 8.83 -1.93
N PRO A 8 -9.61 8.12 -1.39
CA PRO A 8 -9.83 8.06 0.08
C PRO A 8 -8.61 7.59 0.86
N GLY A 9 -7.83 6.67 0.30
CA GLY A 9 -6.57 6.21 0.88
C GLY A 9 -5.46 7.26 0.94
N HIS A 10 -5.62 8.39 0.26
CA HIS A 10 -4.58 9.44 0.14
C HIS A 10 -4.90 10.73 0.90
N MET A 11 -6.10 10.86 1.43
CA MET A 11 -6.57 12.10 2.08
C MET A 11 -5.70 12.54 3.27
N ASN A 12 -5.02 11.62 3.95
CA ASN A 12 -4.16 11.90 5.10
C ASN A 12 -2.66 11.91 4.76
N LEU A 13 -2.29 11.71 3.50
CA LEU A 13 -0.87 11.63 3.12
C LEU A 13 -0.15 12.98 3.23
N ASP A 14 -0.86 14.10 3.23
CA ASP A 14 -0.33 15.41 3.57
C ASP A 14 0.27 15.44 4.98
N LYS A 15 -0.47 14.93 5.99
CA LYS A 15 -0.02 14.83 7.38
C LYS A 15 1.15 13.88 7.56
N ILE A 16 1.13 12.76 6.83
CA ILE A 16 2.24 11.81 6.81
C ILE A 16 3.48 12.47 6.19
N ALA A 17 3.33 13.20 5.08
CA ALA A 17 4.43 13.92 4.45
C ALA A 17 5.04 14.97 5.39
N GLU A 18 4.23 15.71 6.15
CA GLU A 18 4.74 16.66 7.13
C GLU A 18 5.48 15.96 8.30
N ALA A 19 4.99 14.80 8.74
CA ALA A 19 5.69 14.01 9.76
C ALA A 19 7.04 13.48 9.23
N VAL A 20 7.09 12.99 7.99
CA VAL A 20 8.34 12.60 7.30
C VAL A 20 9.30 13.78 7.24
N LYS A 21 8.84 14.95 6.76
CA LYS A 21 9.66 16.16 6.67
C LYS A 21 10.22 16.58 8.03
N ALA A 22 9.42 16.46 9.10
CA ALA A 22 9.89 16.71 10.46
C ALA A 22 11.00 15.72 10.87
N GLY A 23 10.89 14.46 10.49
CA GLY A 23 11.93 13.43 10.71
C GLY A 23 13.23 13.74 9.97
N VAL A 24 13.13 14.05 8.67
CA VAL A 24 14.30 14.40 7.83
C VAL A 24 15.03 15.62 8.40
N ARG A 25 14.29 16.68 8.75
CA ARG A 25 14.91 17.88 9.35
C ARG A 25 15.57 17.60 10.70
N ALA A 26 14.93 16.78 11.55
CA ALA A 26 15.50 16.37 12.83
C ALA A 26 16.82 15.59 12.69
N ALA A 27 17.00 14.89 11.58
CA ALA A 27 18.23 14.17 11.25
C ALA A 27 19.20 14.96 10.36
N GLY A 28 18.97 16.27 10.16
CA GLY A 28 19.90 17.18 9.47
C GLY A 28 19.71 17.28 7.95
N GLY A 29 18.65 16.71 7.39
CA GLY A 29 18.36 16.77 5.96
C GLY A 29 17.43 17.90 5.56
N THR A 30 17.34 18.17 4.25
CA THR A 30 16.42 19.15 3.64
C THR A 30 15.35 18.44 2.83
N PRO A 31 14.12 18.26 3.34
CA PRO A 31 13.06 17.59 2.63
C PRO A 31 12.35 18.50 1.63
N ILE A 32 12.17 18.00 0.41
CA ILE A 32 11.41 18.65 -0.66
C ILE A 32 10.31 17.68 -1.09
N LEU A 33 9.08 18.15 -1.20
CA LEU A 33 7.93 17.35 -1.59
C LEU A 33 7.66 17.52 -3.09
N PHE A 34 7.47 16.40 -3.80
CA PHE A 34 6.89 16.38 -5.14
C PHE A 34 5.79 15.31 -5.23
N PRO A 35 4.79 15.48 -6.14
CA PRO A 35 3.66 14.58 -6.23
C PRO A 35 3.96 13.36 -7.09
N ALA A 36 3.31 12.24 -6.75
CA ALA A 36 3.05 11.12 -7.64
C ALA A 36 1.54 11.01 -7.87
N ILE A 37 1.13 10.55 -9.06
CA ILE A 37 -0.29 10.33 -9.34
C ILE A 37 -0.80 9.06 -8.68
N ALA A 38 -2.13 8.96 -8.54
CA ALA A 38 -2.81 7.73 -8.14
C ALA A 38 -4.23 7.69 -8.68
N VAL A 39 -4.69 6.51 -9.06
CA VAL A 39 -6.08 6.21 -9.39
C VAL A 39 -6.66 5.35 -8.27
N CYS A 40 -7.88 5.63 -7.85
CA CYS A 40 -8.61 4.79 -6.92
C CYS A 40 -9.36 3.70 -7.68
N ASP A 41 -8.94 2.45 -7.52
CA ASP A 41 -9.60 1.30 -8.15
C ASP A 41 -11.07 1.17 -7.72
N GLY A 42 -11.37 1.40 -6.44
CA GLY A 42 -12.73 1.36 -5.91
C GLY A 42 -13.67 2.36 -6.59
N ILE A 43 -13.21 3.59 -6.83
CA ILE A 43 -14.00 4.63 -7.54
C ILE A 43 -14.08 4.33 -9.04
N ALA A 44 -13.00 3.80 -9.63
CA ALA A 44 -12.94 3.51 -11.05
C ALA A 44 -13.68 2.21 -11.46
N MET A 45 -14.00 1.36 -10.49
CA MET A 45 -14.62 0.05 -10.73
C MET A 45 -16.03 0.20 -11.32
N GLY A 46 -16.36 -0.68 -12.27
CA GLY A 46 -17.69 -0.69 -12.92
C GLY A 46 -17.87 0.27 -14.10
N HIS A 47 -16.86 1.07 -14.44
CA HIS A 47 -16.91 1.95 -15.62
C HIS A 47 -15.57 1.99 -16.39
N VAL A 48 -15.50 2.77 -17.48
CA VAL A 48 -14.34 2.86 -18.37
C VAL A 48 -13.04 3.27 -17.64
N GLY A 49 -13.13 3.99 -16.54
CA GLY A 49 -12.00 4.43 -15.73
C GLY A 49 -11.11 3.31 -15.23
N MET A 50 -11.67 2.11 -14.99
CA MET A 50 -10.90 0.95 -14.53
C MET A 50 -9.81 0.52 -15.52
N LYS A 51 -9.96 0.80 -16.81
CA LYS A 51 -8.95 0.52 -17.85
C LYS A 51 -7.64 1.32 -17.64
N TYR A 52 -7.72 2.42 -16.90
CA TYR A 52 -6.57 3.29 -16.63
C TYR A 52 -5.82 2.91 -15.33
N SER A 53 -6.39 2.05 -14.49
CA SER A 53 -5.79 1.68 -13.20
C SER A 53 -4.40 1.07 -13.39
N LEU A 54 -4.27 -0.07 -14.07
CA LEU A 54 -2.98 -0.76 -14.21
C LEU A 54 -1.95 0.06 -14.99
N VAL A 55 -2.36 0.80 -16.01
CA VAL A 55 -1.49 1.68 -16.80
C VAL A 55 -0.77 2.71 -15.93
N THR A 56 -1.43 3.18 -14.86
CA THR A 56 -0.81 4.17 -13.97
C THR A 56 0.37 3.62 -13.19
N ARG A 57 0.51 2.32 -12.99
CA ARG A 57 1.68 1.72 -12.33
C ARG A 57 2.98 2.12 -13.05
N ASP A 58 3.02 1.93 -14.36
CA ASP A 58 4.21 2.25 -15.16
C ASP A 58 4.40 3.76 -15.29
N LEU A 59 3.32 4.53 -15.48
CA LEU A 59 3.38 5.99 -15.51
C LEU A 59 3.90 6.59 -14.19
N ILE A 60 3.55 6.00 -13.06
CA ILE A 60 4.06 6.40 -11.74
C ILE A 60 5.55 6.12 -11.65
N ALA A 61 5.99 4.94 -12.10
CA ALA A 61 7.40 4.59 -12.13
C ALA A 61 8.19 5.57 -13.02
N ASP A 62 7.76 5.76 -14.24
CA ASP A 62 8.42 6.62 -15.25
C ASP A 62 8.49 8.08 -14.80
N SER A 63 7.38 8.64 -14.33
CA SER A 63 7.34 10.04 -13.88
C SER A 63 8.18 10.29 -12.64
N THR A 64 8.19 9.34 -11.70
CA THR A 64 9.00 9.43 -10.48
C THR A 64 10.48 9.33 -10.80
N GLU A 65 10.87 8.41 -11.68
CA GLU A 65 12.23 8.26 -12.18
C GLU A 65 12.71 9.54 -12.87
N ALA A 66 11.92 10.09 -13.79
CA ALA A 66 12.22 11.34 -14.49
C ALA A 66 12.44 12.51 -13.52
N MET A 67 11.59 12.67 -12.52
CA MET A 67 11.72 13.72 -11.51
C MET A 67 12.99 13.54 -10.67
N ALA A 68 13.28 12.33 -10.23
CA ALA A 68 14.41 12.08 -9.35
C ALA A 68 15.75 12.25 -10.08
N ILE A 69 15.86 11.79 -11.33
CA ILE A 69 17.06 11.94 -12.15
C ILE A 69 17.30 13.42 -12.52
N ALA A 70 16.22 14.11 -12.98
CA ALA A 70 16.34 15.50 -13.40
C ALA A 70 16.79 16.44 -12.26
N HIS A 71 16.41 16.16 -11.04
CA HIS A 71 16.72 17.00 -9.87
C HIS A 71 17.82 16.43 -8.97
N GLN A 72 18.36 15.25 -9.28
CA GLN A 72 19.52 14.62 -8.61
C GLN A 72 19.38 14.55 -7.09
N PHE A 73 18.25 13.98 -6.61
CA PHE A 73 18.02 13.81 -5.18
C PHE A 73 19.01 12.80 -4.56
N ASP A 74 19.43 13.06 -3.32
CA ASP A 74 20.32 12.17 -2.57
C ASP A 74 19.61 10.92 -2.04
N GLY A 75 18.32 11.03 -1.77
CA GLY A 75 17.48 9.94 -1.27
C GLY A 75 16.01 10.25 -1.38
N LEU A 76 15.17 9.24 -1.23
CA LEU A 76 13.72 9.33 -1.40
C LEU A 76 12.97 8.71 -0.22
N VAL A 77 11.95 9.42 0.26
CA VAL A 77 10.91 8.82 1.10
C VAL A 77 9.64 8.71 0.26
N MET A 78 9.28 7.49 -0.11
CA MET A 78 8.09 7.21 -0.90
C MET A 78 6.87 7.08 0.01
N ILE A 79 5.79 7.83 -0.31
CA ILE A 79 4.57 7.88 0.52
C ILE A 79 3.37 7.48 -0.33
N PRO A 80 3.17 6.16 -0.59
CA PRO A 80 2.02 5.62 -1.32
C PRO A 80 0.89 5.19 -0.39
N ASN A 81 -0.28 4.87 -0.97
CA ASN A 81 -1.33 4.12 -0.25
C ASN A 81 -2.43 3.51 -1.14
N CYS A 82 -2.19 3.25 -2.41
CA CYS A 82 -3.21 2.68 -3.31
C CYS A 82 -2.65 1.60 -4.22
N ASP A 83 -3.53 0.87 -4.90
CA ASP A 83 -3.28 -0.39 -5.59
C ASP A 83 -2.11 -0.39 -6.57
N LYS A 84 -2.02 0.63 -7.42
CA LYS A 84 -0.97 0.72 -8.46
C LYS A 84 0.16 1.67 -8.07
N ASN A 85 -0.12 2.51 -7.10
CA ASN A 85 0.81 3.52 -6.61
C ASN A 85 1.94 2.89 -5.77
N VAL A 86 1.64 1.92 -4.90
CA VAL A 86 2.67 1.21 -4.13
C VAL A 86 3.64 0.47 -5.05
N PRO A 87 3.18 -0.42 -5.96
CA PRO A 87 4.12 -1.13 -6.83
C PRO A 87 4.81 -0.20 -7.84
N GLY A 88 4.16 0.84 -8.36
CA GLY A 88 4.79 1.80 -9.26
C GLY A 88 5.96 2.54 -8.62
N LEU A 89 5.81 2.97 -7.37
CA LEU A 89 6.90 3.60 -6.63
C LEU A 89 8.01 2.61 -6.24
N LEU A 90 7.69 1.32 -5.98
CA LEU A 90 8.71 0.29 -5.76
C LEU A 90 9.52 0.03 -7.03
N MET A 91 8.87 -0.01 -8.21
CA MET A 91 9.56 -0.08 -9.50
C MET A 91 10.50 1.12 -9.70
N ALA A 92 10.01 2.35 -9.45
CA ALA A 92 10.83 3.55 -9.52
C ALA A 92 12.05 3.49 -8.59
N ALA A 93 11.85 3.05 -7.34
CA ALA A 93 12.94 2.90 -6.37
C ALA A 93 13.99 1.90 -6.85
N ALA A 94 13.58 0.77 -7.42
CA ALA A 94 14.48 -0.24 -7.97
C ALA A 94 15.27 0.29 -9.19
N ARG A 95 14.61 1.03 -10.10
CA ARG A 95 15.26 1.66 -11.28
C ARG A 95 16.30 2.69 -10.88
N LEU A 96 15.89 3.63 -10.03
CA LEU A 96 16.73 4.74 -9.56
C LEU A 96 17.93 4.27 -8.75
N ASN A 97 17.72 3.25 -7.93
CA ASN A 97 18.73 2.67 -7.06
C ASN A 97 19.53 3.71 -6.23
N ILE A 98 18.83 4.73 -5.73
CA ILE A 98 19.34 5.67 -4.72
C ILE A 98 18.72 5.34 -3.36
N PRO A 99 19.33 5.72 -2.24
CA PRO A 99 18.77 5.43 -0.91
C PRO A 99 17.28 5.78 -0.83
N THR A 100 16.45 4.81 -0.50
CA THR A 100 14.98 4.96 -0.52
C THR A 100 14.34 4.19 0.63
N ILE A 101 13.34 4.78 1.26
CA ILE A 101 12.49 4.14 2.26
C ILE A 101 11.03 4.43 1.97
N PHE A 102 10.16 3.48 2.33
CA PHE A 102 8.71 3.61 2.17
C PHE A 102 8.02 3.85 3.51
N VAL A 103 6.99 4.67 3.49
CA VAL A 103 6.01 4.78 4.54
C VAL A 103 4.63 4.93 3.91
N SER A 104 3.78 3.93 4.07
CA SER A 104 2.43 3.95 3.51
C SER A 104 1.47 4.80 4.34
N GLY A 105 0.33 5.15 3.75
CA GLY A 105 -0.75 5.85 4.44
C GLY A 105 -1.42 5.03 5.53
N GLY A 106 -1.32 3.71 5.47
CA GLY A 106 -1.99 2.77 6.36
C GLY A 106 -3.43 2.43 5.95
N PRO A 107 -3.97 1.32 6.46
CA PRO A 107 -5.35 0.91 6.23
C PRO A 107 -6.35 1.79 6.97
N MET A 108 -7.57 1.92 6.43
CA MET A 108 -8.69 2.49 7.17
C MET A 108 -9.19 1.51 8.23
N LEU A 109 -9.99 2.00 9.17
CA LEU A 109 -10.72 1.17 10.11
C LEU A 109 -11.88 0.44 9.41
N ALA A 110 -12.31 -0.68 9.96
CA ALA A 110 -13.54 -1.33 9.53
C ALA A 110 -14.74 -0.43 9.82
N GLY A 111 -15.74 -0.45 8.94
CA GLY A 111 -17.01 0.20 9.16
C GLY A 111 -17.88 -0.58 10.15
N HIS A 112 -18.92 0.08 10.66
CA HIS A 112 -19.94 -0.55 11.49
C HIS A 112 -21.31 -0.11 11.00
N LEU A 113 -22.12 -1.07 10.58
CA LEU A 113 -23.51 -0.81 10.25
C LEU A 113 -24.32 -0.46 11.51
N THR A 114 -25.50 0.11 11.32
CA THR A 114 -26.40 0.51 12.44
C THR A 114 -26.80 -0.66 13.33
N ASP A 115 -26.75 -1.90 12.84
CA ASP A 115 -27.00 -3.11 13.61
C ASP A 115 -25.76 -3.67 14.34
N GLY A 116 -24.60 -2.97 14.24
CA GLY A 116 -23.34 -3.33 14.88
C GLY A 116 -22.46 -4.28 14.07
N ARG A 117 -22.90 -4.80 12.93
CA ARG A 117 -22.07 -5.64 12.07
C ARG A 117 -20.91 -4.82 11.50
N ARG A 118 -19.73 -5.41 11.48
CA ARG A 118 -18.55 -4.82 10.83
C ARG A 118 -18.70 -4.91 9.31
N THR A 119 -18.18 -3.91 8.62
CA THR A 119 -18.29 -3.82 7.16
C THR A 119 -17.04 -3.22 6.52
N CYS A 120 -16.93 -3.38 5.21
CA CYS A 120 -15.87 -2.84 4.39
C CYS A 120 -16.35 -2.63 2.94
N LEU A 121 -15.46 -2.18 2.07
CA LEU A 121 -15.78 -1.90 0.67
C LEU A 121 -16.39 -3.10 -0.08
N SER A 122 -15.94 -4.34 0.14
CA SER A 122 -16.52 -5.52 -0.54
C SER A 122 -18.00 -5.72 -0.19
N HIS A 123 -18.35 -5.52 1.08
CA HIS A 123 -19.74 -5.62 1.49
C HIS A 123 -20.65 -4.56 0.84
N MET A 124 -20.08 -3.39 0.47
CA MET A 124 -20.83 -2.41 -0.33
C MET A 124 -21.17 -2.96 -1.73
N PHE A 125 -20.27 -3.69 -2.37
CA PHE A 125 -20.55 -4.35 -3.66
C PHE A 125 -21.58 -5.45 -3.51
N GLU A 126 -21.52 -6.22 -2.43
CA GLU A 126 -22.55 -7.22 -2.08
C GLU A 126 -23.92 -6.57 -1.83
N ALA A 127 -23.95 -5.44 -1.13
CA ALA A 127 -25.16 -4.66 -0.88
C ALA A 127 -25.80 -4.18 -2.18
N VAL A 128 -25.01 -3.73 -3.17
CA VAL A 128 -25.52 -3.37 -4.51
C VAL A 128 -26.13 -4.59 -5.21
N GLY A 129 -25.50 -5.76 -5.07
CA GLY A 129 -26.04 -7.02 -5.59
C GLY A 129 -27.36 -7.40 -4.93
N ALA A 130 -27.43 -7.32 -3.60
CA ALA A 130 -28.64 -7.60 -2.81
C ALA A 130 -29.79 -6.64 -3.15
N TYR A 131 -29.48 -5.36 -3.35
CA TYR A 131 -30.46 -4.36 -3.79
C TYR A 131 -31.04 -4.72 -5.18
N LYS A 132 -30.20 -5.05 -6.14
CA LYS A 132 -30.64 -5.48 -7.47
C LYS A 132 -31.48 -6.77 -7.44
N ALA A 133 -31.19 -7.65 -6.49
CA ALA A 133 -31.96 -8.88 -6.28
C ALA A 133 -33.28 -8.65 -5.50
N GLY A 134 -33.54 -7.44 -5.01
CA GLY A 134 -34.72 -7.10 -4.23
C GLY A 134 -34.71 -7.63 -2.78
N THR A 135 -33.54 -8.02 -2.27
CA THR A 135 -33.36 -8.51 -0.90
C THR A 135 -32.87 -7.44 0.07
N LEU A 136 -32.51 -6.27 -0.44
CA LEU A 136 -32.12 -5.08 0.31
C LEU A 136 -32.91 -3.88 -0.24
N ASP A 137 -33.39 -2.99 0.62
CA ASP A 137 -34.06 -1.75 0.24
C ASP A 137 -33.15 -0.54 0.20
N ASP A 138 -33.69 0.64 -0.12
CA ASP A 138 -32.94 1.89 -0.22
C ASP A 138 -32.29 2.28 1.12
N ASP A 139 -32.95 2.05 2.24
CA ASP A 139 -32.40 2.37 3.56
C ASP A 139 -31.24 1.43 3.92
N GLY A 140 -31.35 0.17 3.53
CA GLY A 140 -30.27 -0.80 3.67
C GLY A 140 -29.02 -0.41 2.85
N VAL A 141 -29.19 -0.01 1.59
CA VAL A 141 -28.05 0.48 0.76
C VAL A 141 -27.44 1.72 1.38
N ARG A 142 -28.24 2.68 1.79
CA ARG A 142 -27.76 3.92 2.45
C ARG A 142 -26.96 3.62 3.70
N ASN A 143 -27.36 2.65 4.50
CA ASN A 143 -26.61 2.23 5.69
C ASN A 143 -25.18 1.77 5.33
N TYR A 144 -24.99 1.03 4.21
CA TYR A 144 -23.66 0.67 3.73
C TYR A 144 -22.89 1.88 3.17
N GLU A 145 -23.53 2.74 2.39
CA GLU A 145 -22.92 3.95 1.81
C GLU A 145 -22.31 4.87 2.90
N GLU A 146 -23.04 5.03 4.00
CA GLU A 146 -22.64 5.91 5.10
C GLU A 146 -21.58 5.29 6.01
N ASN A 147 -21.49 3.95 6.08
CA ASN A 147 -20.73 3.28 7.13
C ASN A 147 -19.60 2.36 6.64
N ALA A 148 -19.56 1.95 5.36
CA ALA A 148 -18.60 0.95 4.89
C ALA A 148 -17.14 1.42 4.90
N CYS A 149 -16.91 2.72 4.73
CA CYS A 149 -15.56 3.30 4.65
C CYS A 149 -15.43 4.51 5.61
N PRO A 150 -15.31 4.29 6.92
CA PRO A 150 -15.53 5.31 7.94
C PRO A 150 -14.34 6.25 8.17
N SER A 151 -13.15 5.94 7.66
CA SER A 151 -11.94 6.72 7.94
C SER A 151 -11.07 6.91 6.69
N CYS A 152 -10.06 7.78 6.79
CA CYS A 152 -8.99 7.83 5.81
C CYS A 152 -8.17 6.52 5.84
N GLY A 153 -7.46 6.25 4.77
CA GLY A 153 -6.62 5.06 4.62
C GLY A 153 -6.99 4.23 3.39
N SER A 154 -6.17 3.25 3.07
CA SER A 154 -6.50 2.20 2.10
C SER A 154 -7.65 1.34 2.63
N CYS A 155 -8.16 0.40 1.84
CA CYS A 155 -9.27 -0.46 2.27
C CYS A 155 -8.97 -1.14 3.62
N SER A 156 -10.02 -1.43 4.41
CA SER A 156 -9.86 -2.09 5.72
C SER A 156 -9.56 -3.59 5.65
N GLY A 157 -9.64 -4.21 4.47
CA GLY A 157 -9.30 -5.62 4.24
C GLY A 157 -7.96 -5.81 3.53
N MET A 158 -7.59 -7.08 3.28
CA MET A 158 -6.35 -7.46 2.58
C MET A 158 -6.53 -7.38 1.05
N TYR A 159 -6.88 -6.19 0.57
CA TYR A 159 -6.89 -5.87 -0.85
C TYR A 159 -5.49 -5.49 -1.35
N THR A 160 -5.37 -5.14 -2.62
CA THR A 160 -4.08 -4.91 -3.28
C THR A 160 -3.20 -3.88 -2.57
N ALA A 161 -3.76 -2.74 -2.14
CA ALA A 161 -2.98 -1.71 -1.47
C ALA A 161 -2.36 -2.21 -0.16
N ASN A 162 -3.14 -2.86 0.70
CA ASN A 162 -2.64 -3.42 1.97
C ASN A 162 -1.69 -4.59 1.75
N SER A 163 -2.00 -5.47 0.79
CA SER A 163 -1.08 -6.53 0.38
C SER A 163 0.28 -5.97 0.01
N MET A 164 0.33 -4.99 -0.90
CA MET A 164 1.59 -4.39 -1.31
C MET A 164 2.27 -3.59 -0.20
N ASN A 165 1.52 -2.98 0.73
CA ASN A 165 2.09 -2.30 1.89
C ASN A 165 2.75 -3.28 2.87
N CYS A 166 2.15 -4.46 3.11
CA CYS A 166 2.75 -5.54 3.90
C CYS A 166 3.97 -6.13 3.20
N LEU A 167 3.89 -6.35 1.88
CA LEU A 167 5.01 -6.88 1.11
C LEU A 167 6.16 -5.88 0.97
N THR A 168 5.89 -4.57 0.98
CA THR A 168 6.93 -3.54 1.06
C THR A 168 7.76 -3.66 2.34
N GLU A 169 7.10 -3.98 3.45
CA GLU A 169 7.75 -4.28 4.73
C GLU A 169 8.55 -5.59 4.67
N ALA A 170 7.94 -6.67 4.15
CA ALA A 170 8.58 -7.97 3.99
C ALA A 170 9.81 -7.93 3.07
N LEU A 171 9.79 -7.09 2.04
CA LEU A 171 10.95 -6.79 1.16
C LEU A 171 12.07 -6.02 1.89
N GLY A 172 11.80 -5.44 3.06
CA GLY A 172 12.76 -4.61 3.79
C GLY A 172 12.77 -3.14 3.34
N MET A 173 11.83 -2.70 2.52
CA MET A 173 11.76 -1.32 2.01
C MET A 173 10.97 -0.38 2.93
N GLY A 174 10.26 -0.89 3.94
CA GLY A 174 9.53 -0.13 4.96
C GLY A 174 9.91 -0.55 6.37
N LEU A 175 9.64 0.31 7.34
CA LEU A 175 9.82 -0.01 8.76
C LEU A 175 8.71 -0.96 9.25
N PRO A 176 8.94 -1.75 10.32
CA PRO A 176 7.91 -2.59 10.94
C PRO A 176 6.65 -1.80 11.30
N GLY A 177 5.48 -2.35 10.95
CA GLY A 177 4.18 -1.70 11.06
C GLY A 177 3.78 -0.86 9.84
N ASN A 178 4.62 -0.84 8.79
CA ASN A 178 4.28 -0.12 7.55
C ASN A 178 2.98 -0.63 6.93
N GLY A 179 2.77 -1.93 6.91
CA GLY A 179 1.58 -2.55 6.31
C GLY A 179 0.34 -2.54 7.20
N THR A 180 0.50 -2.54 8.53
CA THR A 180 -0.59 -2.86 9.47
C THR A 180 -1.14 -1.68 10.25
N ILE A 181 -0.30 -0.75 10.73
CA ILE A 181 -0.77 0.37 11.57
C ILE A 181 -1.88 1.15 10.87
N PRO A 182 -3.09 1.27 11.44
CA PRO A 182 -4.18 2.02 10.84
C PRO A 182 -3.86 3.49 10.58
N ALA A 183 -4.38 4.01 9.47
CA ALA A 183 -4.15 5.39 9.03
C ALA A 183 -4.51 6.46 10.07
N PRO A 184 -5.64 6.37 10.82
CA PRO A 184 -6.01 7.40 11.79
C PRO A 184 -5.22 7.33 13.10
N TYR A 185 -4.40 6.30 13.32
CA TYR A 185 -3.68 6.15 14.59
C TYR A 185 -2.44 7.06 14.66
N SER A 186 -2.21 7.66 15.82
CA SER A 186 -1.02 8.49 16.07
C SER A 186 0.29 7.72 15.85
N ALA A 187 0.27 6.39 15.99
CA ALA A 187 1.39 5.50 15.69
C ALA A 187 1.84 5.62 14.23
N ARG A 188 0.92 5.83 13.28
CA ARG A 188 1.23 6.06 11.87
C ARG A 188 2.09 7.30 11.65
N LEU A 189 1.79 8.40 12.33
CA LEU A 189 2.59 9.63 12.25
C LEU A 189 3.96 9.47 12.92
N ARG A 190 4.05 8.69 14.01
CA ARG A 190 5.35 8.36 14.62
C ARG A 190 6.21 7.53 13.69
N LEU A 191 5.62 6.54 13.03
CA LEU A 191 6.31 5.72 12.02
C LEU A 191 6.81 6.60 10.87
N ALA A 192 5.98 7.51 10.38
CA ALA A 192 6.33 8.45 9.30
C ALA A 192 7.52 9.34 9.67
N LYS A 193 7.51 9.89 10.89
CA LYS A 193 8.65 10.67 11.39
C LYS A 193 9.93 9.81 11.50
N HIS A 194 9.80 8.57 11.96
CA HIS A 194 10.92 7.62 12.05
C HIS A 194 11.49 7.30 10.67
N ALA A 195 10.64 7.04 9.67
CA ALA A 195 11.07 6.82 8.30
C ALA A 195 11.84 8.04 7.74
N GLY A 196 11.36 9.25 8.07
CA GLY A 196 12.06 10.49 7.73
C GLY A 196 13.44 10.64 8.41
N MET A 197 13.63 10.09 9.59
CA MET A 197 14.97 10.04 10.22
C MET A 197 15.82 8.94 9.60
N GLN A 198 15.22 7.78 9.32
CA GLN A 198 15.92 6.61 8.81
C GLN A 198 16.50 6.82 7.41
N ILE A 199 15.85 7.60 6.54
CA ILE A 199 16.40 7.89 5.21
C ILE A 199 17.78 8.54 5.29
N MET A 200 18.05 9.39 6.28
CA MET A 200 19.35 10.01 6.46
C MET A 200 20.44 8.97 6.74
N THR A 201 20.12 7.95 7.55
CA THR A 201 21.03 6.82 7.79
C THR A 201 21.29 6.01 6.51
N LEU A 202 20.26 5.81 5.67
CA LEU A 202 20.44 5.11 4.39
C LEU A 202 21.34 5.91 3.44
N VAL A 203 21.16 7.22 3.40
CA VAL A 203 22.02 8.13 2.59
C VAL A 203 23.47 8.08 3.08
N GLU A 204 23.70 8.24 4.39
CA GLU A 204 25.04 8.20 4.98
C GLU A 204 25.78 6.88 4.72
N LYS A 205 25.05 5.76 4.82
CA LYS A 205 25.60 4.42 4.61
C LYS A 205 25.55 3.97 3.16
N ASN A 206 24.97 4.78 2.26
CA ASN A 206 24.75 4.47 0.85
C ASN A 206 24.03 3.11 0.64
N ILE A 207 23.03 2.80 1.49
CA ILE A 207 22.20 1.60 1.35
C ILE A 207 21.11 1.90 0.33
N ARG A 208 21.08 1.12 -0.75
CA ARG A 208 20.24 1.35 -1.92
C ARG A 208 19.16 0.27 -2.07
N PRO A 209 18.08 0.51 -2.81
CA PRO A 209 17.01 -0.47 -3.02
C PRO A 209 17.52 -1.85 -3.51
N ARG A 210 18.44 -1.92 -4.45
CA ARG A 210 18.96 -3.20 -4.96
C ARG A 210 19.86 -3.94 -3.98
N ASP A 211 20.37 -3.27 -2.94
CA ASP A 211 21.06 -3.95 -1.82
C ASP A 211 20.07 -4.67 -0.90
N ILE A 212 18.80 -4.19 -0.88
CA ILE A 212 17.72 -4.72 -0.04
C ILE A 212 16.85 -5.71 -0.83
N MET A 213 16.45 -5.35 -2.06
CA MET A 213 15.59 -6.15 -2.95
C MET A 213 16.37 -7.33 -3.58
N THR A 214 16.88 -8.22 -2.74
CA THR A 214 17.60 -9.43 -3.14
C THR A 214 16.65 -10.57 -3.47
N PRO A 215 17.08 -11.65 -4.15
CA PRO A 215 16.27 -12.84 -4.33
C PRO A 215 15.68 -13.39 -3.03
N ALA A 216 16.45 -13.36 -1.93
CA ALA A 216 15.97 -13.77 -0.62
C ALA A 216 14.86 -12.85 -0.08
N ALA A 217 14.96 -11.53 -0.29
CA ALA A 217 13.92 -10.59 0.10
C ALA A 217 12.60 -10.83 -0.66
N PHE A 218 12.68 -11.13 -1.97
CA PHE A 218 11.49 -11.50 -2.74
C PHE A 218 10.90 -12.83 -2.27
N ASN A 219 11.71 -13.83 -1.97
CA ASN A 219 11.22 -15.09 -1.40
C ASN A 219 10.53 -14.88 -0.06
N ASN A 220 11.04 -14.01 0.81
CA ASN A 220 10.37 -13.62 2.04
C ASN A 220 9.03 -12.92 1.77
N ALA A 221 8.99 -12.02 0.78
CA ALA A 221 7.74 -11.33 0.40
C ALA A 221 6.69 -12.33 -0.11
N GLU A 222 7.06 -13.26 -0.99
CA GLU A 222 6.15 -14.31 -1.48
C GLU A 222 5.67 -15.22 -0.33
N THR A 223 6.54 -15.55 0.63
CA THR A 223 6.15 -16.33 1.82
C THR A 223 5.13 -15.56 2.68
N VAL A 224 5.36 -14.27 2.92
CA VAL A 224 4.42 -13.40 3.65
C VAL A 224 3.11 -13.25 2.88
N ASP A 225 3.17 -13.14 1.56
CA ASP A 225 2.01 -13.08 0.67
C ASP A 225 1.06 -14.27 0.87
N MET A 226 1.62 -15.48 0.87
CA MET A 226 0.88 -16.72 1.10
C MET A 226 0.37 -16.83 2.54
N ALA A 227 1.19 -16.44 3.53
CA ALA A 227 0.83 -16.50 4.94
C ALA A 227 -0.34 -15.58 5.30
N LEU A 228 -0.38 -14.38 4.74
CA LEU A 228 -1.43 -13.39 4.98
C LEU A 228 -2.65 -13.55 4.08
N GLY A 229 -2.58 -14.38 3.03
CA GLY A 229 -3.64 -14.51 2.03
C GLY A 229 -3.85 -13.20 1.27
N CYS A 230 -2.78 -12.65 0.73
CA CYS A 230 -2.80 -11.38 0.01
C CYS A 230 -3.57 -11.45 -1.32
N SER A 231 -3.75 -10.28 -1.93
CA SER A 231 -4.42 -10.15 -3.22
C SER A 231 -3.65 -10.83 -4.35
N THR A 232 -4.33 -11.50 -5.27
CA THR A 232 -3.72 -12.08 -6.49
C THR A 232 -2.95 -11.06 -7.34
N ASN A 233 -3.21 -9.76 -7.17
CA ASN A 233 -2.46 -8.69 -7.84
C ASN A 233 -0.97 -8.69 -7.44
N THR A 234 -0.60 -9.25 -6.30
CA THR A 234 0.80 -9.36 -5.87
C THR A 234 1.61 -10.20 -6.85
N MET A 235 1.00 -11.26 -7.42
CA MET A 235 1.60 -12.11 -8.45
C MET A 235 1.80 -11.40 -9.80
N LEU A 236 1.20 -10.23 -9.98
CA LEU A 236 1.46 -9.33 -11.10
C LEU A 236 2.53 -8.28 -10.73
N HIS A 237 2.51 -7.79 -9.50
CA HIS A 237 3.34 -6.66 -9.09
C HIS A 237 4.74 -7.07 -8.62
N LEU A 238 4.87 -8.15 -7.85
CA LEU A 238 6.19 -8.63 -7.39
C LEU A 238 7.12 -8.97 -8.57
N PRO A 239 6.69 -9.71 -9.61
CA PRO A 239 7.54 -9.93 -10.78
C PRO A 239 7.95 -8.65 -11.50
N ALA A 240 7.06 -7.65 -11.60
CA ALA A 240 7.42 -6.37 -12.22
C ALA A 240 8.46 -5.59 -11.39
N ILE A 241 8.32 -5.57 -10.07
CA ILE A 241 9.28 -4.92 -9.16
C ILE A 241 10.62 -5.66 -9.20
N ALA A 242 10.60 -6.99 -9.18
CA ALA A 242 11.79 -7.84 -9.25
C ALA A 242 12.56 -7.61 -10.54
N HIS A 243 11.85 -7.52 -11.67
CA HIS A 243 12.46 -7.19 -12.97
C HIS A 243 13.25 -5.89 -12.91
N GLU A 244 12.69 -4.83 -12.33
CA GLU A 244 13.36 -3.55 -12.18
C GLU A 244 14.54 -3.60 -11.20
N ALA A 245 14.49 -4.51 -10.24
CA ALA A 245 15.60 -4.77 -9.32
C ALA A 245 16.69 -5.68 -9.91
N GLY A 246 16.49 -6.24 -11.11
CA GLY A 246 17.37 -7.21 -11.73
C GLY A 246 17.25 -8.62 -11.15
N VAL A 247 16.12 -8.94 -10.52
CA VAL A 247 15.81 -10.24 -9.93
C VAL A 247 14.73 -10.92 -10.78
N THR A 248 14.87 -12.22 -11.00
CA THR A 248 13.86 -13.03 -11.68
C THR A 248 13.00 -13.76 -10.68
N ILE A 249 11.68 -13.56 -10.74
CA ILE A 249 10.67 -14.35 -10.02
C ILE A 249 10.03 -15.34 -11.01
N ASN A 250 9.91 -16.58 -10.57
CA ASN A 250 9.18 -17.62 -11.29
C ASN A 250 7.88 -17.94 -10.55
N LEU A 251 6.74 -17.84 -11.23
CA LEU A 251 5.43 -18.15 -10.64
C LEU A 251 5.29 -19.63 -10.23
N ASP A 252 6.03 -20.54 -10.84
CA ASP A 252 6.07 -21.94 -10.37
C ASP A 252 6.69 -22.05 -8.97
N HIS A 253 7.71 -21.23 -8.68
CA HIS A 253 8.29 -21.14 -7.35
C HIS A 253 7.29 -20.58 -6.32
N ALA A 254 6.45 -19.62 -6.70
CA ALA A 254 5.36 -19.13 -5.84
C ALA A 254 4.38 -20.26 -5.48
N ASN A 255 4.09 -21.20 -6.39
CA ASN A 255 3.29 -22.39 -6.09
C ASN A 255 3.98 -23.32 -5.08
N GLU A 256 5.30 -23.49 -5.17
CA GLU A 256 6.07 -24.28 -4.20
C GLU A 256 6.02 -23.64 -2.80
N ILE A 257 6.20 -22.31 -2.72
CA ILE A 257 6.09 -21.57 -1.45
C ILE A 257 4.68 -21.74 -0.88
N SER A 258 3.64 -21.57 -1.71
CA SER A 258 2.24 -21.73 -1.29
C SER A 258 1.94 -23.12 -0.74
N ALA A 259 2.52 -24.15 -1.32
CA ALA A 259 2.33 -25.54 -0.86
C ALA A 259 2.88 -25.80 0.56
N HIS A 260 3.84 -25.00 1.03
CA HIS A 260 4.53 -25.19 2.30
C HIS A 260 4.24 -24.09 3.32
N THR A 261 3.63 -22.98 2.91
CA THR A 261 3.32 -21.84 3.80
C THR A 261 1.88 -21.92 4.29
N PRO A 262 1.66 -22.03 5.62
CA PRO A 262 0.31 -22.02 6.15
C PRO A 262 -0.32 -20.63 6.00
N ASN A 263 -1.62 -20.60 5.64
CA ASN A 263 -2.39 -19.37 5.72
C ASN A 263 -2.71 -19.07 7.19
N LEU A 264 -2.28 -17.91 7.67
CA LEU A 264 -2.38 -17.51 9.08
C LEU A 264 -3.56 -16.56 9.36
N CYS A 265 -4.11 -15.92 8.32
CA CYS A 265 -5.07 -14.84 8.46
C CYS A 265 -6.31 -15.10 7.59
N HIS A 266 -7.50 -14.79 8.14
CA HIS A 266 -8.77 -14.78 7.42
C HIS A 266 -9.30 -13.35 7.30
N LEU A 267 -8.56 -12.51 6.58
CA LEU A 267 -8.88 -11.10 6.40
C LEU A 267 -9.91 -10.92 5.27
N ALA A 268 -10.81 -9.93 5.42
CA ALA A 268 -11.71 -9.53 4.34
C ALA A 268 -10.90 -9.23 3.05
N PRO A 269 -11.37 -9.62 1.86
CA PRO A 269 -12.67 -10.18 1.51
C PRO A 269 -12.81 -11.71 1.71
N ALA A 270 -11.75 -12.42 2.06
CA ALA A 270 -11.77 -13.88 2.20
C ALA A 270 -12.28 -14.36 3.59
N GLY A 271 -12.41 -13.45 4.55
CA GLY A 271 -12.86 -13.74 5.92
C GLY A 271 -13.46 -12.52 6.61
N ASP A 272 -13.71 -12.64 7.91
CA ASP A 272 -14.46 -11.67 8.71
C ASP A 272 -13.60 -10.77 9.58
N THR A 273 -12.28 -10.84 9.44
CA THR A 273 -11.32 -10.00 10.16
C THR A 273 -10.79 -8.89 9.25
N PHE A 274 -10.25 -7.85 9.85
CA PHE A 274 -9.82 -6.64 9.15
C PHE A 274 -8.37 -6.28 9.51
N MET A 275 -7.79 -5.34 8.78
CA MET A 275 -6.41 -4.93 8.96
C MET A 275 -6.10 -4.42 10.37
N GLU A 276 -7.07 -3.80 11.05
CA GLU A 276 -6.90 -3.37 12.44
C GLU A 276 -6.83 -4.56 13.43
N ASP A 277 -7.36 -5.72 13.07
CA ASP A 277 -7.23 -6.94 13.86
C ASP A 277 -5.83 -7.53 13.69
N LEU A 278 -5.29 -7.49 12.47
CA LEU A 278 -3.91 -7.89 12.19
C LEU A 278 -2.88 -6.99 12.90
N ASP A 279 -3.16 -5.69 13.02
CA ASP A 279 -2.27 -4.74 13.74
C ASP A 279 -2.23 -5.03 15.26
N ARG A 280 -3.29 -5.65 15.79
CA ARG A 280 -3.39 -5.99 17.22
C ARG A 280 -2.83 -7.36 17.58
N ALA A 281 -2.71 -8.26 16.60
CA ALA A 281 -2.24 -9.63 16.81
C ALA A 281 -0.71 -9.70 16.93
#